data_abc937916536684c5f6185cbb362a3eb
#
_entry.id   abc937916536684c5f6185cbb362a3eb
#
_cell.length_a   1.000
_cell.length_b   1.000
_cell.length_c   1.000
_cell.angle_alpha   90.00
_cell.angle_beta   90.00
_cell.angle_gamma   90.00
#
_symmetry.space_group_name_H-M   'P 1'
#
loop_
_entity.id
_entity.type
_entity.pdbx_description
1 polymer ?
#
loop_
_entity_poly.entity_id
_entity_poly.type
_entity_poly.pdbx_seq_one_letter_code
_entity_poly.pdbx_strand_id
1 'polypeptide(L)'
;DALTPLTTRVLEAADRAKRTLDAGVTSIRDIGGTPRGFKLAAQRGLFPSPRMNIAVSIISQTGGHGDYALPSGITHPWMAAMLGYQTEWPNSVGDGIEGVTRVARETFRAGADFLKICTTGGLSLPDEDPNHTQFIVEEIKAMVAEAKAHGSYVAAHAQGLQGIKNALEGGVRSIEHGYFMDEEVADQMVAQGTYLVPTAHLTNGRLRRKAEDPASLPEDVIARSNTVADNLKMAYEKGVTIAMGTDVGVAEHGTNAEDLTALVDLTGMSPMQAIVAATRTASECNRKDHEFGTLTVGKLADLLIVDGDPLADISMLENKAHLLMIMQGGNAHKDLINS
;
A
#
# COMPACT_ATOMS: atom_id res chain seq x y z
N ASP A 1 -9.36 17.43 -1.50
CA ASP A 1 -9.56 18.87 -1.73
C ASP A 1 -9.50 19.63 -0.39
N ALA A 2 -8.62 20.64 -0.31
CA ALA A 2 -8.40 21.45 0.89
C ALA A 2 -9.64 22.26 1.33
N LEU A 3 -10.56 22.47 0.43
CA LEU A 3 -11.79 23.22 0.67
C LEU A 3 -12.96 22.36 1.13
N THR A 4 -12.80 21.03 1.11
CA THR A 4 -13.87 20.11 1.53
C THR A 4 -13.92 20.02 3.05
N PRO A 5 -15.09 20.28 3.70
CA PRO A 5 -15.23 20.15 5.14
C PRO A 5 -14.83 18.76 5.66
N LEU A 6 -14.22 18.69 6.84
CA LEU A 6 -13.72 17.43 7.42
C LEU A 6 -14.82 16.36 7.51
N THR A 7 -16.02 16.72 7.91
CA THR A 7 -17.17 15.79 8.01
C THR A 7 -17.55 15.21 6.65
N THR A 8 -17.54 16.01 5.59
CA THR A 8 -17.74 15.52 4.22
C THR A 8 -16.67 14.54 3.80
N ARG A 9 -15.39 14.88 4.07
CA ARG A 9 -14.24 14.00 3.76
C ARG A 9 -14.31 12.67 4.48
N VAL A 10 -14.79 12.64 5.73
CA VAL A 10 -15.00 11.39 6.49
C VAL A 10 -16.07 10.53 5.82
N LEU A 11 -17.16 11.13 5.36
CA LEU A 11 -18.23 10.40 4.66
C LEU A 11 -17.76 9.89 3.29
N GLU A 12 -17.01 10.69 2.55
CA GLU A 12 -16.36 10.26 1.29
C GLU A 12 -15.36 9.11 1.53
N ALA A 13 -14.62 9.14 2.64
CA ALA A 13 -13.73 8.05 3.01
C ALA A 13 -14.51 6.75 3.30
N ALA A 14 -15.69 6.86 3.94
CA ALA A 14 -16.57 5.71 4.17
C ALA A 14 -17.11 5.14 2.84
N ASP A 15 -17.47 5.98 1.89
CA ASP A 15 -17.87 5.54 0.54
C ASP A 15 -16.70 4.85 -0.19
N ARG A 16 -15.49 5.41 -0.12
CA ARG A 16 -14.29 4.78 -0.68
C ARG A 16 -14.00 3.41 -0.06
N ALA A 17 -14.14 3.29 1.26
CA ALA A 17 -13.98 2.01 1.96
C ALA A 17 -15.02 0.98 1.49
N LYS A 18 -16.28 1.41 1.33
CA LYS A 18 -17.34 0.56 0.77
C LYS A 18 -17.01 0.12 -0.65
N ARG A 19 -16.59 1.04 -1.55
CA ARG A 19 -16.21 0.70 -2.94
C ARG A 19 -15.07 -0.32 -3.01
N THR A 20 -14.13 -0.25 -2.07
CA THR A 20 -13.03 -1.23 -1.94
C THR A 20 -13.57 -2.60 -1.52
N LEU A 21 -14.49 -2.66 -0.57
CA LEU A 21 -15.16 -3.91 -0.17
C LEU A 21 -16.03 -4.48 -1.30
N ASP A 22 -16.76 -3.61 -2.04
CA ASP A 22 -17.56 -4.00 -3.21
C ASP A 22 -16.71 -4.59 -4.36
N ALA A 23 -15.41 -4.29 -4.38
CA ALA A 23 -14.45 -4.90 -5.30
C ALA A 23 -13.86 -6.23 -4.81
N GLY A 24 -14.41 -6.80 -3.72
CA GLY A 24 -13.98 -8.09 -3.17
C GLY A 24 -12.81 -8.02 -2.21
N VAL A 25 -12.34 -6.84 -1.84
CA VAL A 25 -11.23 -6.68 -0.91
C VAL A 25 -11.77 -6.67 0.53
N THR A 26 -11.59 -7.76 1.27
CA THR A 26 -12.13 -7.93 2.63
C THR A 26 -11.22 -7.40 3.73
N SER A 27 -9.92 -7.22 3.43
CA SER A 27 -8.94 -6.71 4.37
C SER A 27 -7.90 -5.85 3.65
N ILE A 28 -7.48 -4.75 4.28
CA ILE A 28 -6.47 -3.82 3.75
C ILE A 28 -5.38 -3.53 4.78
N ARG A 29 -4.21 -3.18 4.27
CA ARG A 29 -3.16 -2.49 4.97
C ARG A 29 -3.16 -1.04 4.47
N ASP A 30 -3.66 -0.14 5.29
CA ASP A 30 -3.67 1.30 4.99
C ASP A 30 -2.33 1.90 5.40
N ILE A 31 -1.58 2.38 4.42
CA ILE A 31 -0.21 2.88 4.61
C ILE A 31 -0.12 4.35 5.03
N GLY A 32 -1.26 4.98 5.33
CA GLY A 32 -1.30 6.33 5.89
C GLY A 32 -2.60 7.07 5.58
N GLY A 33 -2.99 7.93 6.49
CA GLY A 33 -4.17 8.79 6.35
C GLY A 33 -5.41 8.33 7.12
N THR A 34 -5.54 7.05 7.45
CA THR A 34 -6.68 6.54 8.22
C THR A 34 -6.45 6.69 9.73
N PRO A 35 -7.26 7.49 10.45
CA PRO A 35 -7.13 7.63 11.90
C PRO A 35 -7.82 6.47 12.62
N ARG A 36 -7.43 6.27 13.88
CA ARG A 36 -7.99 5.23 14.74
C ARG A 36 -9.51 5.31 14.88
N GLY A 37 -10.07 6.52 14.97
CA GLY A 37 -11.53 6.71 15.09
C GLY A 37 -12.29 6.15 13.89
N PHE A 38 -11.78 6.33 12.68
CA PHE A 38 -12.37 5.78 11.46
C PHE A 38 -12.32 4.24 11.46
N LYS A 39 -11.16 3.64 11.81
CA LYS A 39 -11.02 2.19 11.97
C LYS A 39 -12.01 1.64 13.01
N LEU A 40 -12.17 2.30 14.17
CA LEU A 40 -13.13 1.88 15.19
C LEU A 40 -14.59 1.98 14.72
N ALA A 41 -14.93 3.01 13.94
CA ALA A 41 -16.25 3.16 13.34
C ALA A 41 -16.56 2.01 12.36
N ALA A 42 -15.59 1.65 11.51
CA ALA A 42 -15.70 0.49 10.63
C ALA A 42 -15.87 -0.83 11.40
N GLN A 43 -15.08 -1.05 12.46
CA GLN A 43 -15.19 -2.23 13.33
C GLN A 43 -16.54 -2.35 14.04
N ARG A 44 -17.19 -1.21 14.32
CA ARG A 44 -18.54 -1.16 14.90
C ARG A 44 -19.66 -1.34 13.86
N GLY A 45 -19.30 -1.50 12.58
CA GLY A 45 -20.26 -1.65 11.49
C GLY A 45 -21.05 -0.38 11.17
N LEU A 46 -20.54 0.82 11.48
CA LEU A 46 -21.22 2.08 11.14
C LEU A 46 -21.29 2.33 9.64
N PHE A 47 -20.41 1.71 8.88
CA PHE A 47 -20.42 1.68 7.41
C PHE A 47 -19.73 0.41 6.91
N PRO A 48 -20.07 -0.10 5.71
CA PRO A 48 -19.39 -1.22 5.08
C PRO A 48 -17.92 -0.88 4.78
N SER A 49 -17.01 -1.77 5.15
CA SER A 49 -15.57 -1.52 4.99
C SER A 49 -14.77 -2.81 5.04
N PRO A 50 -13.62 -2.90 4.32
CA PRO A 50 -12.61 -3.90 4.62
C PRO A 50 -12.14 -3.79 6.08
N ARG A 51 -11.61 -4.88 6.65
CA ARG A 51 -10.82 -4.78 7.89
C ARG A 51 -9.56 -3.98 7.63
N MET A 52 -9.22 -3.09 8.55
CA MET A 52 -8.13 -2.14 8.37
C MET A 52 -6.97 -2.44 9.34
N ASN A 53 -5.77 -2.60 8.78
CA ASN A 53 -4.51 -2.48 9.49
C ASN A 53 -3.90 -1.13 9.09
N ILE A 54 -3.71 -0.21 10.03
CA ILE A 54 -3.45 1.21 9.73
C ILE A 54 -2.09 1.67 10.21
N ALA A 55 -1.40 2.48 9.39
CA ALA A 55 -0.19 3.19 9.79
C ALA A 55 -0.49 4.56 10.42
N VAL A 56 -1.70 5.05 10.33
CA VAL A 56 -2.16 6.39 10.75
C VAL A 56 -1.50 7.51 9.94
N SER A 57 -0.17 7.61 10.00
CA SER A 57 0.62 8.65 9.33
C SER A 57 1.77 8.05 8.55
N ILE A 58 2.22 8.77 7.52
CA ILE A 58 3.45 8.45 6.78
C ILE A 58 4.59 9.25 7.42
N ILE A 59 5.55 8.55 8.01
CA ILE A 59 6.70 9.19 8.68
C ILE A 59 7.73 9.60 7.63
N SER A 60 8.14 10.87 7.69
CA SER A 60 9.10 11.47 6.77
C SER A 60 10.12 12.34 7.53
N GLN A 61 11.24 12.63 6.89
CA GLN A 61 12.14 13.70 7.32
C GLN A 61 11.64 15.06 6.83
N THR A 62 12.19 16.14 7.35
CA THR A 62 11.95 17.50 6.84
C THR A 62 12.31 17.58 5.36
N GLY A 63 11.38 18.08 4.53
CA GLY A 63 11.51 18.13 3.08
C GLY A 63 11.44 16.79 2.38
N GLY A 64 11.04 15.72 3.05
CA GLY A 64 10.89 14.39 2.47
C GLY A 64 9.50 14.14 1.88
N HIS A 65 9.33 12.98 1.23
CA HIS A 65 8.11 12.58 0.48
C HIS A 65 6.80 12.65 1.29
N GLY A 66 6.86 12.41 2.59
CA GLY A 66 5.70 12.54 3.49
C GLY A 66 5.64 13.88 4.24
N ASP A 67 6.52 14.84 3.93
CA ASP A 67 6.46 16.22 4.44
C ASP A 67 5.72 17.08 3.43
N TYR A 68 4.43 17.21 3.62
CA TYR A 68 3.56 17.97 2.72
C TYR A 68 3.61 19.49 2.93
N ALA A 69 4.72 20.04 3.47
CA ALA A 69 4.95 21.48 3.50
C ALA A 69 5.12 22.00 2.06
N LEU A 70 4.35 23.03 1.72
CA LEU A 70 4.47 23.66 0.40
C LEU A 70 5.70 24.58 0.36
N PRO A 71 6.29 24.82 -0.84
CA PRO A 71 7.41 25.76 -1.01
C PRO A 71 7.09 27.18 -0.50
N SER A 72 5.81 27.55 -0.43
CA SER A 72 5.33 28.80 0.16
C SER A 72 5.47 28.87 1.69
N GLY A 73 5.92 27.81 2.36
CA GLY A 73 5.95 27.69 3.81
C GLY A 73 4.60 27.40 4.46
N ILE A 74 3.56 27.20 3.65
CA ILE A 74 2.24 26.79 4.13
C ILE A 74 2.19 25.26 4.13
N THR A 75 1.80 24.64 5.23
CA THR A 75 1.51 23.21 5.25
C THR A 75 0.42 22.91 4.23
N HIS A 76 0.62 21.87 3.41
CA HIS A 76 -0.36 21.48 2.41
C HIS A 76 -1.77 21.46 3.05
N PRO A 77 -2.78 22.10 2.46
CA PRO A 77 -4.09 22.23 3.10
C PRO A 77 -4.74 20.91 3.50
N TRP A 78 -4.44 19.82 2.79
CA TRP A 78 -4.87 18.48 3.14
C TRP A 78 -4.24 18.01 4.47
N MET A 79 -2.94 18.27 4.67
CA MET A 79 -2.23 17.96 5.93
C MET A 79 -2.66 18.91 7.06
N ALA A 80 -2.83 20.20 6.78
CA ALA A 80 -3.33 21.14 7.79
C ALA A 80 -4.73 20.75 8.28
N ALA A 81 -5.57 20.20 7.40
CA ALA A 81 -6.88 19.68 7.78
C ALA A 81 -6.79 18.37 8.58
N MET A 82 -5.74 17.56 8.38
CA MET A 82 -5.47 16.35 9.19
C MET A 82 -4.77 16.71 10.51
N LEU A 83 -3.85 17.67 10.50
CA LEU A 83 -3.02 18.03 11.66
C LEU A 83 -3.62 19.12 12.55
N GLY A 84 -4.64 19.85 12.09
CA GLY A 84 -5.26 20.94 12.86
C GLY A 84 -6.00 20.42 14.10
N TYR A 85 -5.38 20.52 15.28
CA TYR A 85 -5.92 20.18 16.61
C TYR A 85 -6.47 18.75 16.76
N GLN A 86 -6.16 17.84 15.84
CA GLN A 86 -6.66 16.47 15.87
C GLN A 86 -5.62 15.57 16.58
N THR A 87 -5.96 15.09 17.75
CA THR A 87 -5.14 14.11 18.51
C THR A 87 -4.98 12.77 17.78
N GLU A 88 -5.76 12.54 16.72
CA GLU A 88 -5.78 11.29 15.96
C GLU A 88 -4.69 11.22 14.89
N TRP A 89 -4.14 12.36 14.45
CA TRP A 89 -2.99 12.42 13.51
C TRP A 89 -1.83 13.13 14.18
N PRO A 90 -0.82 12.40 14.65
CA PRO A 90 0.40 13.01 15.18
C PRO A 90 1.20 13.67 14.07
N ASN A 91 2.08 14.58 14.44
CA ASN A 91 3.09 15.07 13.52
C ASN A 91 3.93 13.88 13.03
N SER A 92 4.06 13.73 11.72
CA SER A 92 4.76 12.63 11.06
C SER A 92 6.15 12.99 10.56
N VAL A 93 6.60 14.24 10.77
CA VAL A 93 7.94 14.70 10.37
C VAL A 93 8.88 14.65 11.57
N GLY A 94 10.03 13.97 11.41
CA GLY A 94 11.05 13.84 12.42
C GLY A 94 12.44 13.67 11.83
N ASP A 95 13.41 14.35 12.42
CA ASP A 95 14.81 14.32 12.02
C ASP A 95 15.70 13.89 13.18
N GLY A 96 16.76 13.15 12.86
CA GLY A 96 17.66 12.57 13.83
C GLY A 96 17.02 11.44 14.65
N ILE A 97 17.83 10.63 15.31
CA ILE A 97 17.39 9.45 16.06
C ILE A 97 16.32 9.81 17.12
N GLU A 98 16.50 10.91 17.85
CA GLU A 98 15.54 11.35 18.85
C GLU A 98 14.20 11.78 18.22
N GLY A 99 14.27 12.52 17.09
CA GLY A 99 13.09 12.99 16.37
C GLY A 99 12.26 11.83 15.83
N VAL A 100 12.87 10.90 15.10
CA VAL A 100 12.16 9.74 14.51
C VAL A 100 11.64 8.78 15.59
N THR A 101 12.38 8.60 16.71
CA THR A 101 11.93 7.80 17.86
C THR A 101 10.67 8.39 18.48
N ARG A 102 10.65 9.71 18.69
CA ARG A 102 9.48 10.42 19.21
C ARG A 102 8.28 10.26 18.29
N VAL A 103 8.46 10.50 17.00
CA VAL A 103 7.40 10.38 15.99
C VAL A 103 6.86 8.95 15.93
N ALA A 104 7.71 7.93 15.95
CA ALA A 104 7.30 6.53 16.00
C ALA A 104 6.40 6.23 17.20
N ARG A 105 6.80 6.68 18.41
CA ARG A 105 6.02 6.51 19.64
C ARG A 105 4.68 7.27 19.61
N GLU A 106 4.67 8.47 19.05
CA GLU A 106 3.44 9.26 18.87
C GLU A 106 2.49 8.59 17.89
N THR A 107 3.00 8.01 16.83
CA THR A 107 2.23 7.25 15.82
C THR A 107 1.60 6.01 16.44
N PHE A 108 2.33 5.23 17.24
CA PHE A 108 1.74 4.11 18.00
C PHE A 108 0.73 4.57 19.04
N ARG A 109 0.99 5.67 19.76
CA ARG A 109 0.02 6.27 20.69
C ARG A 109 -1.28 6.66 20.00
N ALA A 110 -1.22 7.13 18.74
CA ALA A 110 -2.39 7.43 17.93
C ALA A 110 -3.12 6.18 17.44
N GLY A 111 -2.58 4.99 17.66
CA GLY A 111 -3.24 3.71 17.37
C GLY A 111 -2.83 3.05 16.07
N ALA A 112 -1.65 3.37 15.57
CA ALA A 112 -1.08 2.66 14.42
C ALA A 112 -0.82 1.19 14.76
N ASP A 113 -1.10 0.31 13.79
CA ASP A 113 -0.80 -1.12 13.88
C ASP A 113 0.65 -1.41 13.44
N PHE A 114 1.22 -0.55 12.60
CA PHE A 114 2.60 -0.62 12.10
C PHE A 114 3.07 0.79 11.70
N LEU A 115 4.36 0.94 11.40
CA LEU A 115 4.90 2.20 10.93
C LEU A 115 5.06 2.19 9.40
N LYS A 116 4.73 3.31 8.77
CA LYS A 116 5.06 3.60 7.37
C LYS A 116 6.06 4.74 7.33
N ILE A 117 7.19 4.53 6.65
CA ILE A 117 8.25 5.52 6.48
C ILE A 117 8.51 5.79 4.99
N CYS A 118 9.16 6.90 4.66
CA CYS A 118 9.69 7.18 3.33
C CYS A 118 11.22 7.16 3.37
N THR A 119 11.85 6.38 2.49
CA THR A 119 13.31 6.32 2.37
C THR A 119 13.83 6.89 1.06
N THR A 120 12.92 7.36 0.20
CA THR A 120 13.23 8.12 -1.02
C THR A 120 12.17 9.18 -1.28
N GLY A 121 12.46 10.11 -2.18
CA GLY A 121 11.44 10.86 -2.89
C GLY A 121 10.57 9.95 -3.77
N GLY A 122 9.56 10.53 -4.43
CA GLY A 122 8.59 9.83 -5.26
C GLY A 122 8.51 10.35 -6.69
N LEU A 123 7.59 9.78 -7.45
CA LEU A 123 7.27 10.19 -8.82
C LEU A 123 5.93 10.95 -8.91
N SER A 124 5.24 11.12 -7.80
CA SER A 124 3.86 11.63 -7.79
C SER A 124 3.75 13.12 -7.52
N LEU A 125 4.76 13.74 -6.91
CA LEU A 125 4.77 15.15 -6.59
C LEU A 125 5.74 15.92 -7.50
N PRO A 126 5.42 17.16 -7.88
CA PRO A 126 6.36 18.05 -8.57
C PRO A 126 7.63 18.24 -7.73
N ASP A 127 8.77 18.39 -8.40
CA ASP A 127 10.07 18.67 -7.78
C ASP A 127 10.65 17.55 -6.89
N GLU A 128 10.05 16.35 -6.87
CA GLU A 128 10.62 15.18 -6.22
C GLU A 128 11.49 14.35 -7.19
N ASP A 129 12.55 13.78 -6.62
CA ASP A 129 13.40 12.81 -7.31
C ASP A 129 13.43 11.51 -6.50
N PRO A 130 13.01 10.37 -7.08
CA PRO A 130 13.06 9.08 -6.41
C PRO A 130 14.48 8.63 -6.03
N ASN A 131 15.52 9.25 -6.62
CA ASN A 131 16.92 8.97 -6.26
C ASN A 131 17.38 9.73 -5.01
N HIS A 132 16.66 10.75 -4.57
CA HIS A 132 16.98 11.42 -3.31
C HIS A 132 16.63 10.52 -2.13
N THR A 133 17.67 10.04 -1.45
CA THR A 133 17.50 9.22 -0.24
C THR A 133 16.98 10.05 0.92
N GLN A 134 16.13 9.44 1.73
CA GLN A 134 15.57 10.03 2.94
C GLN A 134 15.86 9.10 4.10
N PHE A 135 16.12 9.69 5.27
CA PHE A 135 16.64 9.03 6.45
C PHE A 135 17.99 8.34 6.23
N ILE A 136 18.86 8.46 7.18
CA ILE A 136 20.03 7.61 7.29
C ILE A 136 19.65 6.24 7.90
N VAL A 137 20.51 5.26 7.71
CA VAL A 137 20.23 3.88 8.16
C VAL A 137 19.99 3.80 9.68
N GLU A 138 20.68 4.61 10.47
CA GLU A 138 20.54 4.67 11.93
C GLU A 138 19.15 5.17 12.36
N GLU A 139 18.57 6.11 11.64
CA GLU A 139 17.21 6.60 11.87
C GLU A 139 16.19 5.50 11.55
N ILE A 140 16.38 4.79 10.43
CA ILE A 140 15.53 3.66 10.05
C ILE A 140 15.62 2.55 11.10
N LYS A 141 16.84 2.19 11.56
CA LYS A 141 17.06 1.21 12.62
C LYS A 141 16.36 1.61 13.93
N ALA A 142 16.37 2.89 14.29
CA ALA A 142 15.68 3.39 15.47
C ALA A 142 14.16 3.18 15.37
N MET A 143 13.54 3.52 14.23
CA MET A 143 12.12 3.28 13.99
C MET A 143 11.76 1.79 13.97
N VAL A 144 12.61 0.95 13.38
CA VAL A 144 12.46 -0.51 13.39
C VAL A 144 12.55 -1.08 14.81
N ALA A 145 13.44 -0.55 15.65
CA ALA A 145 13.56 -0.94 17.06
C ALA A 145 12.28 -0.59 17.84
N GLU A 146 11.75 0.61 17.66
CA GLU A 146 10.48 1.03 18.28
C GLU A 146 9.31 0.15 17.82
N ALA A 147 9.23 -0.14 16.52
CA ALA A 147 8.19 -1.04 15.99
C ALA A 147 8.30 -2.45 16.59
N LYS A 148 9.51 -3.00 16.70
CA LYS A 148 9.73 -4.31 17.33
C LYS A 148 9.34 -4.30 18.81
N ALA A 149 9.65 -3.23 19.56
CA ALA A 149 9.26 -3.08 20.96
C ALA A 149 7.72 -3.07 21.13
N HIS A 150 6.97 -2.62 20.12
CA HIS A 150 5.51 -2.67 20.08
C HIS A 150 4.96 -3.98 19.48
N GLY A 151 5.81 -4.99 19.22
CA GLY A 151 5.40 -6.23 18.54
C GLY A 151 5.00 -6.04 17.08
N SER A 152 5.42 -4.94 16.46
CA SER A 152 5.02 -4.47 15.14
C SER A 152 6.19 -4.48 14.13
N TYR A 153 6.05 -3.78 13.01
CA TYR A 153 7.01 -3.73 11.92
C TYR A 153 6.98 -2.37 11.21
N VAL A 154 7.94 -2.18 10.30
CA VAL A 154 8.04 -0.99 9.45
C VAL A 154 7.85 -1.39 7.99
N ALA A 155 7.05 -0.61 7.24
CA ALA A 155 6.91 -0.63 5.79
C ALA A 155 7.55 0.64 5.20
N ALA A 156 8.33 0.54 4.12
CA ALA A 156 9.05 1.67 3.55
C ALA A 156 8.60 1.98 2.12
N HIS A 157 8.14 3.22 1.87
CA HIS A 157 8.18 3.78 0.52
C HIS A 157 9.65 3.91 0.11
N ALA A 158 10.03 3.24 -0.96
CA ALA A 158 11.38 3.27 -1.50
C ALA A 158 11.33 3.00 -3.00
N GLN A 159 11.65 4.00 -3.81
CA GLN A 159 11.66 3.88 -5.27
C GLN A 159 13.07 3.80 -5.83
N GLY A 160 13.96 4.69 -5.41
CA GLY A 160 15.35 4.74 -5.87
C GLY A 160 16.24 3.72 -5.16
N LEU A 161 17.25 3.23 -5.89
CA LEU A 161 18.12 2.13 -5.49
C LEU A 161 18.75 2.31 -4.09
N GLN A 162 19.36 3.48 -3.84
CA GLN A 162 20.07 3.68 -2.58
C GLN A 162 19.11 3.72 -1.37
N GLY A 163 17.91 4.31 -1.53
CA GLY A 163 16.92 4.31 -0.46
C GLY A 163 16.35 2.92 -0.18
N ILE A 164 16.23 2.06 -1.21
CA ILE A 164 15.87 0.64 -1.02
C ILE A 164 16.98 -0.08 -0.22
N LYS A 165 18.26 0.11 -0.58
CA LYS A 165 19.39 -0.45 0.18
C LYS A 165 19.40 0.00 1.64
N ASN A 166 19.17 1.30 1.89
CA ASN A 166 19.10 1.85 3.25
C ASN A 166 17.91 1.24 4.05
N ALA A 167 16.75 1.08 3.42
CA ALA A 167 15.58 0.46 4.05
C ALA A 167 15.85 -1.00 4.44
N LEU A 168 16.47 -1.77 3.53
CA LEU A 168 16.83 -3.17 3.79
C LEU A 168 17.86 -3.29 4.90
N GLU A 169 18.91 -2.45 4.91
CA GLU A 169 19.89 -2.40 6.00
C GLU A 169 19.27 -1.97 7.32
N GLY A 170 18.28 -1.08 7.28
CA GLY A 170 17.47 -0.66 8.42
C GLY A 170 16.60 -1.76 8.99
N GLY A 171 16.31 -2.82 8.22
CA GLY A 171 15.55 -3.99 8.64
C GLY A 171 14.04 -3.83 8.55
N VAL A 172 13.56 -3.11 7.53
CA VAL A 172 12.13 -2.99 7.24
C VAL A 172 11.54 -4.33 6.79
N ARG A 173 10.23 -4.50 6.98
CA ARG A 173 9.53 -5.72 6.59
C ARG A 173 9.13 -5.75 5.12
N SER A 174 8.74 -4.61 4.57
CA SER A 174 8.34 -4.50 3.17
C SER A 174 8.87 -3.23 2.53
N ILE A 175 9.16 -3.35 1.23
CA ILE A 175 9.44 -2.26 0.32
C ILE A 175 8.18 -2.02 -0.49
N GLU A 176 7.65 -0.81 -0.43
CA GLU A 176 6.55 -0.36 -1.28
C GLU A 176 7.16 0.26 -2.54
N HIS A 177 6.62 -0.07 -3.69
CA HIS A 177 7.07 0.28 -5.04
C HIS A 177 8.33 -0.47 -5.49
N GLY A 178 9.51 -0.19 -4.94
CA GLY A 178 10.76 -0.86 -5.32
C GLY A 178 11.21 -0.62 -6.76
N TYR A 179 10.79 0.47 -7.40
CA TYR A 179 10.81 0.67 -8.85
C TYR A 179 12.19 0.56 -9.51
N PHE A 180 13.23 1.07 -8.86
CA PHE A 180 14.57 1.14 -9.44
C PHE A 180 15.57 0.23 -8.73
N MET A 181 15.10 -0.95 -8.29
CA MET A 181 15.98 -1.97 -7.72
C MET A 181 16.87 -2.62 -8.79
N ASP A 182 18.01 -3.09 -8.36
CA ASP A 182 18.91 -3.95 -9.14
C ASP A 182 18.86 -5.41 -8.66
N GLU A 183 19.62 -6.28 -9.34
CA GLU A 183 19.72 -7.70 -8.99
C GLU A 183 20.28 -7.95 -7.60
N GLU A 184 21.25 -7.13 -7.16
CA GLU A 184 21.85 -7.24 -5.82
C GLU A 184 20.82 -7.00 -4.74
N VAL A 185 19.98 -5.97 -4.91
CA VAL A 185 18.87 -5.66 -4.01
C VAL A 185 17.82 -6.78 -4.00
N ALA A 186 17.48 -7.33 -5.17
CA ALA A 186 16.56 -8.46 -5.25
C ALA A 186 17.10 -9.68 -4.48
N ASP A 187 18.37 -10.02 -4.65
CA ASP A 187 19.02 -11.10 -3.92
C ASP A 187 19.05 -10.84 -2.39
N GLN A 188 19.28 -9.59 -1.99
CA GLN A 188 19.24 -9.19 -0.59
C GLN A 188 17.80 -9.32 0.00
N MET A 189 16.78 -8.91 -0.75
CA MET A 189 15.37 -9.08 -0.34
C MET A 189 15.01 -10.55 -0.13
N VAL A 190 15.43 -11.42 -1.03
CA VAL A 190 15.25 -12.88 -0.90
C VAL A 190 15.94 -13.41 0.35
N ALA A 191 17.21 -13.04 0.56
CA ALA A 191 17.99 -13.50 1.70
C ALA A 191 17.42 -13.04 3.06
N GLN A 192 16.80 -11.85 3.11
CA GLN A 192 16.21 -11.28 4.32
C GLN A 192 14.74 -11.67 4.51
N GLY A 193 14.08 -12.20 3.47
CA GLY A 193 12.63 -12.44 3.48
C GLY A 193 11.81 -11.14 3.50
N THR A 194 12.34 -10.07 2.90
CA THR A 194 11.64 -8.79 2.78
C THR A 194 10.62 -8.86 1.65
N TYR A 195 9.40 -8.39 1.91
CA TYR A 195 8.33 -8.38 0.91
C TYR A 195 8.47 -7.19 -0.04
N LEU A 196 8.13 -7.41 -1.32
CA LEU A 196 7.89 -6.34 -2.30
C LEU A 196 6.38 -6.13 -2.47
N VAL A 197 5.95 -4.86 -2.41
CA VAL A 197 4.57 -4.45 -2.69
C VAL A 197 4.61 -3.45 -3.85
N PRO A 198 4.56 -3.91 -5.10
CA PRO A 198 5.04 -3.14 -6.25
C PRO A 198 4.07 -2.08 -6.78
N THR A 199 2.79 -2.09 -6.37
CA THR A 199 1.77 -1.20 -6.96
C THR A 199 1.76 -1.28 -8.50
N ALA A 200 1.74 -2.50 -9.00
CA ALA A 200 2.02 -2.84 -10.40
C ALA A 200 1.04 -2.19 -11.39
N HIS A 201 -0.24 -2.04 -11.00
CA HIS A 201 -1.28 -1.47 -11.86
C HIS A 201 -1.00 -0.02 -12.29
N LEU A 202 -0.29 0.77 -11.47
CA LEU A 202 0.10 2.14 -11.84
C LEU A 202 1.04 2.15 -13.06
N THR A 203 1.98 1.22 -13.10
CA THR A 203 2.89 1.04 -14.23
C THR A 203 2.17 0.42 -15.42
N ASN A 204 1.42 -0.66 -15.19
CA ASN A 204 0.68 -1.36 -16.24
C ASN A 204 -0.33 -0.44 -16.92
N GLY A 205 -1.05 0.39 -16.18
CA GLY A 205 -2.01 1.36 -16.72
C GLY A 205 -1.35 2.40 -17.62
N ARG A 206 -0.12 2.85 -17.33
CA ARG A 206 0.64 3.75 -18.21
C ARG A 206 1.03 3.04 -19.50
N LEU A 207 1.53 1.82 -19.42
CA LEU A 207 1.94 1.03 -20.59
C LEU A 207 0.74 0.67 -21.48
N ARG A 208 -0.41 0.26 -20.92
CA ARG A 208 -1.64 0.02 -21.66
C ARG A 208 -2.15 1.28 -22.36
N ARG A 209 -2.19 2.42 -21.65
CA ARG A 209 -2.60 3.70 -22.26
C ARG A 209 -1.71 4.09 -23.43
N LYS A 210 -0.39 3.90 -23.32
CA LYS A 210 0.55 4.16 -24.43
C LYS A 210 0.33 3.24 -25.62
N ALA A 211 -0.03 1.97 -25.38
CA ALA A 211 -0.35 1.02 -26.43
C ALA A 211 -1.64 1.39 -27.20
N GLU A 212 -2.64 1.89 -26.49
CA GLU A 212 -3.92 2.33 -27.06
C GLU A 212 -3.77 3.69 -27.79
N ASP A 213 -3.06 4.63 -27.21
CA ASP A 213 -2.76 5.95 -27.78
C ASP A 213 -1.28 6.30 -27.61
N PRO A 214 -0.48 6.14 -28.69
CA PRO A 214 0.95 6.45 -28.66
C PRO A 214 1.31 7.90 -28.29
N ALA A 215 0.39 8.83 -28.38
CA ALA A 215 0.60 10.24 -28.01
C ALA A 215 0.18 10.55 -26.56
N SER A 216 -0.44 9.61 -25.86
CA SER A 216 -1.07 9.85 -24.55
C SER A 216 -0.13 10.22 -23.40
N LEU A 217 1.14 9.84 -23.48
CA LEU A 217 2.13 10.05 -22.43
C LEU A 217 3.52 10.43 -22.99
N PRO A 218 4.28 11.26 -22.27
CA PRO A 218 5.66 11.62 -22.64
C PRO A 218 6.56 10.37 -22.74
N GLU A 219 7.55 10.42 -23.61
CA GLU A 219 8.48 9.30 -23.85
C GLU A 219 9.31 8.94 -22.60
N ASP A 220 9.71 9.91 -21.80
CA ASP A 220 10.45 9.69 -20.56
C ASP A 220 9.61 8.94 -19.50
N VAL A 221 8.29 9.21 -19.44
CA VAL A 221 7.36 8.49 -18.56
C VAL A 221 7.26 7.03 -19.00
N ILE A 222 7.23 6.78 -20.31
CA ILE A 222 7.16 5.41 -20.84
C ILE A 222 8.48 4.69 -20.64
N ALA A 223 9.63 5.33 -20.89
CA ALA A 223 10.94 4.74 -20.64
C ALA A 223 11.08 4.30 -19.16
N ARG A 224 10.67 5.16 -18.23
CA ARG A 224 10.65 4.81 -16.80
C ARG A 224 9.69 3.66 -16.51
N SER A 225 8.50 3.64 -17.10
CA SER A 225 7.53 2.57 -16.89
C SER A 225 8.06 1.22 -17.39
N ASN A 226 8.77 1.19 -18.53
CA ASN A 226 9.43 -0.01 -19.03
C ASN A 226 10.53 -0.49 -18.06
N THR A 227 11.37 0.43 -17.57
CA THR A 227 12.40 0.09 -16.55
C THR A 227 11.78 -0.52 -15.29
N VAL A 228 10.66 0.04 -14.81
CA VAL A 228 9.95 -0.49 -13.64
C VAL A 228 9.38 -1.88 -13.93
N ALA A 229 8.83 -2.10 -15.12
CA ALA A 229 8.31 -3.40 -15.53
C ALA A 229 9.43 -4.46 -15.61
N ASP A 230 10.55 -4.11 -16.22
CA ASP A 230 11.72 -5.00 -16.33
C ASP A 230 12.28 -5.36 -14.94
N ASN A 231 12.40 -4.38 -14.03
CA ASN A 231 12.90 -4.60 -12.69
C ASN A 231 11.92 -5.44 -11.84
N LEU A 232 10.61 -5.25 -12.01
CA LEU A 232 9.60 -6.06 -11.32
C LEU A 232 9.64 -7.52 -11.80
N LYS A 233 9.80 -7.72 -13.11
CA LYS A 233 9.96 -9.06 -13.69
C LYS A 233 11.22 -9.73 -13.16
N MET A 234 12.36 -9.03 -13.18
CA MET A 234 13.63 -9.51 -12.63
C MET A 234 13.48 -9.90 -11.14
N ALA A 235 12.85 -9.06 -10.34
CA ALA A 235 12.62 -9.35 -8.92
C ALA A 235 11.80 -10.64 -8.72
N TYR A 236 10.74 -10.82 -9.53
CA TYR A 236 9.94 -12.04 -9.49
C TYR A 236 10.75 -13.28 -9.91
N GLU A 237 11.50 -13.20 -11.00
CA GLU A 237 12.36 -14.30 -11.50
C GLU A 237 13.46 -14.69 -10.49
N LYS A 238 13.97 -13.74 -9.72
CA LYS A 238 14.92 -13.99 -8.62
C LYS A 238 14.26 -14.57 -7.35
N GLY A 239 12.95 -14.63 -7.29
CA GLY A 239 12.21 -15.21 -6.17
C GLY A 239 11.90 -14.23 -5.03
N VAL A 240 11.93 -12.93 -5.29
CA VAL A 240 11.45 -11.93 -4.32
C VAL A 240 9.99 -12.21 -4.00
N THR A 241 9.65 -12.25 -2.72
CA THR A 241 8.27 -12.48 -2.28
C THR A 241 7.41 -11.24 -2.53
N ILE A 242 6.50 -11.34 -3.51
CA ILE A 242 5.61 -10.26 -3.91
C ILE A 242 4.27 -10.39 -3.19
N ALA A 243 3.85 -9.33 -2.50
CA ALA A 243 2.51 -9.16 -1.97
C ALA A 243 1.78 -8.09 -2.76
N MET A 244 0.52 -8.36 -3.14
CA MET A 244 -0.29 -7.39 -3.87
C MET A 244 -0.57 -6.15 -3.02
N GLY A 245 -0.48 -4.97 -3.61
CA GLY A 245 -0.88 -3.71 -3.02
C GLY A 245 -1.02 -2.62 -4.08
N THR A 246 -2.11 -1.87 -4.02
CA THR A 246 -2.60 -1.04 -5.12
C THR A 246 -2.31 0.44 -5.00
N ASP A 247 -1.99 0.94 -3.79
CA ASP A 247 -1.85 2.38 -3.54
C ASP A 247 -3.09 3.20 -4.02
N VAL A 248 -4.30 2.63 -3.82
CA VAL A 248 -5.55 3.36 -4.10
C VAL A 248 -5.64 4.59 -3.20
N GLY A 249 -5.96 5.71 -3.83
CA GLY A 249 -5.74 7.05 -3.31
C GLY A 249 -4.93 7.83 -4.34
N VAL A 250 -3.91 7.22 -4.96
CA VAL A 250 -3.31 7.61 -6.23
C VAL A 250 -4.18 7.13 -7.39
N ALA A 251 -4.64 5.86 -7.34
CA ALA A 251 -5.66 5.33 -8.23
C ALA A 251 -7.06 5.42 -7.59
N GLU A 252 -8.10 5.10 -8.37
CA GLU A 252 -9.48 5.14 -7.91
C GLU A 252 -9.79 3.95 -6.98
N HIS A 253 -10.50 4.21 -5.87
CA HIS A 253 -10.99 3.14 -4.99
C HIS A 253 -12.00 2.25 -5.69
N GLY A 254 -11.83 0.94 -5.56
CA GLY A 254 -12.69 -0.07 -6.18
C GLY A 254 -12.17 -0.61 -7.51
N THR A 255 -10.97 -0.19 -7.96
CA THR A 255 -10.23 -0.79 -9.08
C THR A 255 -9.11 -1.73 -8.62
N ASN A 256 -9.16 -2.15 -7.36
CA ASN A 256 -8.08 -2.91 -6.72
C ASN A 256 -7.70 -4.21 -7.48
N ALA A 257 -8.66 -4.85 -8.16
CA ALA A 257 -8.41 -6.09 -8.91
C ALA A 257 -7.52 -5.89 -10.15
N GLU A 258 -7.40 -4.66 -10.66
CA GLU A 258 -6.49 -4.34 -11.77
C GLU A 258 -5.02 -4.68 -11.45
N ASP A 259 -4.64 -4.67 -10.17
CA ASP A 259 -3.29 -5.05 -9.76
C ASP A 259 -3.01 -6.56 -9.95
N LEU A 260 -4.04 -7.42 -9.89
CA LEU A 260 -3.90 -8.85 -10.21
C LEU A 260 -3.48 -9.05 -11.66
N THR A 261 -4.18 -8.37 -12.58
CA THR A 261 -3.86 -8.41 -14.02
C THR A 261 -2.47 -7.81 -14.27
N ALA A 262 -2.15 -6.69 -13.61
CA ALA A 262 -0.86 -6.04 -13.73
C ALA A 262 0.30 -6.94 -13.26
N LEU A 263 0.12 -7.68 -12.18
CA LEU A 263 1.12 -8.65 -11.70
C LEU A 263 1.35 -9.76 -12.74
N VAL A 264 0.30 -10.30 -13.33
CA VAL A 264 0.41 -11.31 -14.40
C VAL A 264 1.13 -10.73 -15.62
N ASP A 265 0.69 -9.56 -16.10
CA ASP A 265 1.23 -8.92 -17.29
C ASP A 265 2.71 -8.55 -17.15
N LEU A 266 3.10 -7.96 -16.02
CA LEU A 266 4.44 -7.40 -15.85
C LEU A 266 5.46 -8.43 -15.36
N THR A 267 5.06 -9.46 -14.63
CA THR A 267 6.00 -10.44 -14.06
C THR A 267 6.02 -11.77 -14.79
N GLY A 268 4.92 -12.11 -15.49
CA GLY A 268 4.72 -13.44 -16.05
C GLY A 268 4.29 -14.49 -15.02
N MET A 269 3.90 -14.10 -13.81
CA MET A 269 3.31 -15.05 -12.85
C MET A 269 1.97 -15.59 -13.36
N SER A 270 1.64 -16.81 -12.97
CA SER A 270 0.33 -17.37 -13.32
C SER A 270 -0.80 -16.67 -12.56
N PRO A 271 -2.06 -16.71 -13.06
CA PRO A 271 -3.21 -16.17 -12.34
C PRO A 271 -3.33 -16.68 -10.90
N MET A 272 -3.05 -17.96 -10.65
CA MET A 272 -3.04 -18.54 -9.31
C MET A 272 -1.98 -17.88 -8.41
N GLN A 273 -0.79 -17.59 -8.93
CA GLN A 273 0.27 -16.92 -8.16
C GLN A 273 -0.11 -15.48 -7.82
N ALA A 274 -0.76 -14.74 -8.74
CA ALA A 274 -1.31 -13.41 -8.47
C ALA A 274 -2.40 -13.45 -7.38
N ILE A 275 -3.31 -14.43 -7.42
CA ILE A 275 -4.32 -14.64 -6.36
C ILE A 275 -3.63 -14.94 -5.01
N VAL A 276 -2.58 -15.76 -5.00
CA VAL A 276 -1.79 -16.04 -3.80
C VAL A 276 -1.09 -14.78 -3.29
N ALA A 277 -0.54 -13.94 -4.18
CA ALA A 277 0.06 -12.65 -3.81
C ALA A 277 -0.96 -11.71 -3.14
N ALA A 278 -2.22 -11.72 -3.61
CA ALA A 278 -3.31 -10.90 -3.08
C ALA A 278 -3.96 -11.43 -1.80
N THR A 279 -3.76 -12.70 -1.47
CA THR A 279 -4.43 -13.37 -0.35
C THR A 279 -3.43 -13.84 0.72
N ARG A 280 -2.85 -15.01 0.56
CA ARG A 280 -1.92 -15.58 1.53
C ARG A 280 -0.71 -14.68 1.76
N THR A 281 0.00 -14.31 0.70
CA THR A 281 1.23 -13.53 0.82
C THR A 281 0.96 -12.12 1.36
N ALA A 282 -0.14 -11.48 0.94
CA ALA A 282 -0.55 -10.19 1.50
C ALA A 282 -0.86 -10.29 3.00
N SER A 283 -1.53 -11.38 3.45
CA SER A 283 -1.81 -11.59 4.87
C SER A 283 -0.54 -11.86 5.68
N GLU A 284 0.42 -12.61 5.14
CA GLU A 284 1.74 -12.86 5.73
C GLU A 284 2.54 -11.54 5.84
N CYS A 285 2.58 -10.75 4.77
CA CYS A 285 3.22 -9.42 4.76
C CYS A 285 2.63 -8.52 5.86
N ASN A 286 1.32 -8.58 6.06
CA ASN A 286 0.58 -7.84 7.06
C ASN A 286 0.62 -8.45 8.48
N ARG A 287 1.29 -9.60 8.68
CA ARG A 287 1.34 -10.39 9.94
C ARG A 287 -0.04 -10.78 10.44
N LYS A 288 -0.96 -11.07 9.50
CA LYS A 288 -2.35 -11.46 9.75
C LYS A 288 -2.71 -12.83 9.17
N ASP A 289 -1.72 -13.58 8.73
CA ASP A 289 -1.87 -14.90 8.16
C ASP A 289 -2.50 -15.93 9.13
N HIS A 290 -2.42 -15.70 10.43
CA HIS A 290 -3.13 -16.49 11.45
C HIS A 290 -4.63 -16.18 11.52
N GLU A 291 -5.09 -15.03 11.01
CA GLU A 291 -6.48 -14.61 11.04
C GLU A 291 -7.20 -14.88 9.70
N PHE A 292 -6.56 -14.56 8.55
CA PHE A 292 -7.16 -14.65 7.20
C PHE A 292 -6.11 -14.94 6.11
N GLY A 293 -6.51 -14.89 4.83
CA GLY A 293 -5.65 -15.06 3.65
C GLY A 293 -5.66 -16.47 3.06
N THR A 294 -6.23 -17.45 3.76
CA THR A 294 -6.44 -18.82 3.25
C THR A 294 -7.73 -19.40 3.81
N LEU A 295 -8.36 -20.32 3.06
CA LEU A 295 -9.53 -21.09 3.49
C LEU A 295 -9.08 -22.28 4.36
N THR A 296 -8.70 -21.99 5.61
CA THR A 296 -8.20 -22.96 6.58
C THR A 296 -9.08 -22.93 7.83
N VAL A 297 -9.38 -24.09 8.40
CA VAL A 297 -10.17 -24.21 9.63
C VAL A 297 -9.54 -23.36 10.75
N GLY A 298 -10.37 -22.58 11.43
CA GLY A 298 -9.96 -21.68 12.51
C GLY A 298 -9.66 -20.24 12.07
N LYS A 299 -9.59 -19.97 10.75
CA LYS A 299 -9.48 -18.60 10.23
C LYS A 299 -10.86 -17.97 9.99
N LEU A 300 -10.85 -16.67 9.80
CA LEU A 300 -12.05 -15.91 9.43
C LEU A 300 -12.56 -16.37 8.07
N ALA A 301 -13.87 -16.54 7.95
CA ALA A 301 -14.52 -16.90 6.70
C ALA A 301 -14.62 -15.68 5.78
N ASP A 302 -13.50 -15.35 5.16
CA ASP A 302 -13.38 -14.35 4.10
C ASP A 302 -13.23 -15.08 2.77
N LEU A 303 -14.22 -14.94 1.89
CA LEU A 303 -14.20 -15.60 0.58
C LEU A 303 -14.97 -14.81 -0.45
N LEU A 304 -14.62 -15.06 -1.71
CA LEU A 304 -15.35 -14.62 -2.89
C LEU A 304 -15.89 -15.86 -3.62
N ILE A 305 -17.14 -15.78 -4.08
CA ILE A 305 -17.67 -16.71 -5.09
C ILE A 305 -17.77 -15.91 -6.39
N VAL A 306 -17.15 -16.44 -7.44
CA VAL A 306 -17.04 -15.77 -8.73
C VAL A 306 -17.77 -16.57 -9.83
N ASP A 307 -18.36 -15.86 -10.79
CA ASP A 307 -19.00 -16.43 -11.98
C ASP A 307 -17.97 -16.50 -13.11
N GLY A 308 -17.33 -17.65 -13.24
CA GLY A 308 -16.29 -17.93 -14.24
C GLY A 308 -15.02 -18.53 -13.64
N ASP A 309 -13.98 -18.62 -14.45
CA ASP A 309 -12.70 -19.21 -14.09
C ASP A 309 -11.58 -18.13 -14.10
N PRO A 310 -11.19 -17.57 -12.94
CA PRO A 310 -10.13 -16.57 -12.86
C PRO A 310 -8.74 -17.14 -13.17
N LEU A 311 -8.58 -18.46 -13.27
CA LEU A 311 -7.33 -19.06 -13.69
C LEU A 311 -7.18 -19.08 -15.21
N ALA A 312 -8.29 -19.07 -15.93
CA ALA A 312 -8.31 -18.91 -17.39
C ALA A 312 -8.17 -17.43 -17.80
N ASP A 313 -8.83 -16.54 -17.07
CA ASP A 313 -8.78 -15.08 -17.30
C ASP A 313 -8.87 -14.33 -15.98
N ILE A 314 -7.74 -13.86 -15.47
CA ILE A 314 -7.68 -13.12 -14.21
C ILE A 314 -8.38 -11.76 -14.28
N SER A 315 -8.45 -11.14 -15.47
CA SER A 315 -9.05 -9.83 -15.67
C SER A 315 -10.57 -9.82 -15.41
N MET A 316 -11.21 -10.98 -15.41
CA MET A 316 -12.62 -11.08 -15.03
C MET A 316 -12.91 -10.53 -13.63
N LEU A 317 -11.94 -10.60 -12.72
CA LEU A 317 -12.07 -10.08 -11.34
C LEU A 317 -12.15 -8.56 -11.29
N GLU A 318 -11.76 -7.84 -12.34
CA GLU A 318 -11.91 -6.38 -12.45
C GLU A 318 -13.40 -5.98 -12.58
N ASN A 319 -14.22 -6.86 -13.15
CA ASN A 319 -15.65 -6.64 -13.28
C ASN A 319 -16.42 -7.19 -12.07
N LYS A 320 -16.89 -6.29 -11.22
CA LYS A 320 -17.66 -6.62 -10.00
C LYS A 320 -18.93 -7.43 -10.26
N ALA A 321 -19.44 -7.48 -11.52
CA ALA A 321 -20.58 -8.31 -11.88
C ALA A 321 -20.28 -9.81 -11.74
N HIS A 322 -19.03 -10.23 -11.92
CA HIS A 322 -18.59 -11.60 -11.71
C HIS A 322 -18.46 -12.00 -10.24
N LEU A 323 -18.47 -11.06 -9.29
CA LEU A 323 -18.46 -11.37 -7.87
C LEU A 323 -19.89 -11.70 -7.42
N LEU A 324 -20.24 -12.99 -7.37
CA LEU A 324 -21.57 -13.45 -6.94
C LEU A 324 -21.75 -13.33 -5.44
N MET A 325 -20.70 -13.60 -4.66
CA MET A 325 -20.70 -13.43 -3.20
C MET A 325 -19.40 -12.77 -2.73
N ILE A 326 -19.54 -11.85 -1.80
CA ILE A 326 -18.44 -11.28 -1.01
C ILE A 326 -18.77 -11.55 0.45
N MET A 327 -18.00 -12.44 1.08
CA MET A 327 -18.17 -12.79 2.49
C MET A 327 -16.99 -12.26 3.30
N GLN A 328 -17.29 -11.62 4.43
CA GLN A 328 -16.30 -11.09 5.36
C GLN A 328 -16.63 -11.57 6.78
N GLY A 329 -15.76 -12.40 7.36
CA GLY A 329 -15.96 -12.98 8.69
C GLY A 329 -17.24 -13.80 8.83
N GLY A 330 -17.65 -14.50 7.77
CA GLY A 330 -18.87 -15.29 7.74
C GLY A 330 -20.16 -14.49 7.44
N ASN A 331 -20.08 -13.17 7.30
CA ASN A 331 -21.22 -12.34 6.93
C ASN A 331 -21.16 -11.97 5.45
N ALA A 332 -22.22 -12.21 4.70
CA ALA A 332 -22.32 -11.81 3.31
C ALA A 332 -22.52 -10.29 3.20
N HIS A 333 -21.54 -9.62 2.57
CA HIS A 333 -21.66 -8.23 2.18
C HIS A 333 -22.43 -8.11 0.84
N LYS A 334 -22.19 -9.06 -0.06
CA LYS A 334 -22.91 -9.22 -1.32
C LYS A 334 -23.31 -10.69 -1.46
N ASP A 335 -24.55 -10.95 -1.84
CA ASP A 335 -25.06 -12.30 -2.09
C ASP A 335 -26.06 -12.26 -3.27
N LEU A 336 -25.62 -12.68 -4.44
CA LEU A 336 -26.44 -12.84 -5.62
C LEU A 336 -26.82 -14.30 -5.88
N ILE A 337 -26.44 -15.22 -4.99
CA ILE A 337 -26.72 -16.64 -5.12
C ILE A 337 -28.06 -16.95 -4.45
N ASN A 338 -28.35 -16.28 -3.33
CA ASN A 338 -29.54 -16.49 -2.51
C ASN A 338 -30.55 -15.32 -2.58
N SER A 339 -30.30 -14.35 -3.48
CA SER A 339 -31.16 -13.16 -3.65
C SER A 339 -32.28 -13.38 -4.66
#